data_aafc05803f45332ade284741a28812c6
#
_entry.id   aafc05803f45332ade284741a28812c6
#
_cell.length_a   1.000
_cell.length_b   1.000
_cell.length_c   1.000
_cell.angle_alpha   90.00
_cell.angle_beta   90.00
_cell.angle_gamma   90.00
#
_symmetry.space_group_name_H-M   'P 1'
#
loop_
_entity.id
_entity.type
_entity.pdbx_description
1 polymer ?
#
loop_
_entity_poly.entity_id
_entity_poly.type
_entity_poly.pdbx_seq_one_letter_code
_entity_poly.pdbx_strand_id
1 'polypeptide(L)'
;METSSPIALEVPIISARYARRFVNFMESKGVRRQAILQDTLITQEQLNHPDACLSMRQVMVLLGKAEWLMGDERAPFQFGQQLDLPAHGLLGFAVLGQENPRRLIGMIVQYLRVGLPLMDMELSSTGSTFRIRLVDTWGLGDLRSCLTKIYMGSILRISTQVCSHFSIHFDFPTQLGVRHWNQLADDCDFQFSAPYSEITMPLSGSPIRSDDAGLEFLLARSRLPSKPTAGQQHETVMQVREMIMSQPGRPCTTDNIARRLDISPRSLRQHLAAAGTSFRQLRDEIREHFATLYLTDTSVPLESIADKLGFSDQASFTRAYRSWTGTTPGDVRRQRRLPG
;
A
#
# COMPACT_ATOMS: atom_id res chain seq x y z
N MET A 1 -25.67 -11.40 -16.25
CA MET A 1 -25.81 -10.99 -14.84
C MET A 1 -24.63 -10.10 -14.53
N GLU A 2 -24.83 -8.78 -14.55
CA GLU A 2 -23.82 -7.84 -14.08
C GLU A 2 -23.76 -7.98 -12.56
N THR A 3 -22.72 -8.61 -12.06
CA THR A 3 -22.42 -8.59 -10.63
C THR A 3 -22.00 -7.15 -10.31
N SER A 4 -22.89 -6.43 -9.64
CA SER A 4 -22.62 -5.12 -9.08
C SER A 4 -21.34 -5.24 -8.26
N SER A 5 -20.27 -4.58 -8.72
CA SER A 5 -18.99 -4.57 -8.00
C SER A 5 -19.15 -3.93 -6.62
N PRO A 6 -18.46 -4.44 -5.61
CA PRO A 6 -18.44 -3.79 -4.30
C PRO A 6 -18.05 -2.32 -4.45
N ILE A 7 -18.82 -1.41 -3.89
CA ILE A 7 -18.60 0.05 -3.93
C ILE A 7 -17.17 0.38 -3.48
N ALA A 8 -16.61 -0.38 -2.56
CA ALA A 8 -15.26 -0.26 -2.07
C ALA A 8 -14.16 -0.33 -3.16
N LEU A 9 -14.40 -1.08 -4.24
CA LEU A 9 -13.43 -1.18 -5.33
C LEU A 9 -13.35 0.11 -6.16
N GLU A 10 -14.38 0.96 -6.10
CA GLU A 10 -14.47 2.20 -6.90
C GLU A 10 -13.88 3.42 -6.20
N VAL A 11 -13.60 3.32 -4.91
CA VAL A 11 -13.12 4.48 -4.16
C VAL A 11 -11.64 4.75 -4.44
N PRO A 12 -11.25 5.99 -4.80
CA PRO A 12 -9.88 6.34 -5.16
C PRO A 12 -9.00 6.50 -3.91
N ILE A 13 -8.35 5.41 -3.47
CA ILE A 13 -7.49 5.37 -2.28
C ILE A 13 -6.03 5.05 -2.56
N ILE A 14 -5.76 4.46 -3.73
CA ILE A 14 -4.40 4.04 -4.07
C ILE A 14 -3.71 5.19 -4.81
N SER A 15 -2.56 5.62 -4.32
CA SER A 15 -1.79 6.67 -4.98
C SER A 15 -1.47 6.30 -6.44
N ALA A 16 -1.72 7.23 -7.38
CA ALA A 16 -1.41 7.05 -8.79
C ALA A 16 0.09 6.83 -9.06
N ARG A 17 0.96 7.02 -8.05
CA ARG A 17 2.40 6.72 -8.14
C ARG A 17 2.67 5.26 -8.52
N TYR A 18 1.87 4.31 -8.00
CA TYR A 18 2.02 2.89 -8.34
C TYR A 18 1.69 2.63 -9.80
N ALA A 19 0.59 3.20 -10.30
CA ALA A 19 0.22 3.11 -11.70
C ALA A 19 1.27 3.77 -12.61
N ARG A 20 1.80 4.91 -12.23
CA ARG A 20 2.86 5.62 -12.96
C ARG A 20 4.13 4.78 -13.07
N ARG A 21 4.56 4.17 -11.96
CA ARG A 21 5.71 3.25 -11.97
C ARG A 21 5.46 2.02 -12.81
N PHE A 22 4.25 1.45 -12.74
CA PHE A 22 3.87 0.31 -13.57
C PHE A 22 3.89 0.65 -15.06
N VAL A 23 3.31 1.78 -15.46
CA VAL A 23 3.33 2.24 -16.85
C VAL A 23 4.77 2.42 -17.32
N ASN A 24 5.62 3.09 -16.55
CA ASN A 24 7.03 3.29 -16.89
C ASN A 24 7.79 1.95 -17.01
N PHE A 25 7.52 1.00 -16.11
CA PHE A 25 8.08 -0.34 -16.18
C PHE A 25 7.69 -1.06 -17.48
N MET A 26 6.42 -1.05 -17.82
CA MET A 26 5.92 -1.68 -19.04
C MET A 26 6.48 -1.01 -20.30
N GLU A 27 6.56 0.32 -20.32
CA GLU A 27 7.19 1.07 -21.42
C GLU A 27 8.68 0.74 -21.58
N SER A 28 9.40 0.58 -20.47
CA SER A 28 10.81 0.16 -20.50
C SER A 28 11.02 -1.24 -21.10
N LYS A 29 9.97 -2.04 -21.11
CA LYS A 29 9.93 -3.37 -21.73
C LYS A 29 9.35 -3.35 -23.15
N GLY A 30 9.11 -2.17 -23.72
CA GLY A 30 8.64 -2.00 -25.10
C GLY A 30 7.12 -2.06 -25.29
N VAL A 31 6.33 -2.10 -24.20
CA VAL A 31 4.87 -2.10 -24.30
C VAL A 31 4.36 -0.67 -24.50
N ARG A 32 3.50 -0.46 -25.49
CA ARG A 32 2.95 0.87 -25.78
C ARG A 32 2.00 1.33 -24.67
N ARG A 33 2.14 2.58 -24.23
CA ARG A 33 1.30 3.21 -23.18
C ARG A 33 -0.19 3.06 -23.44
N GLN A 34 -0.62 3.23 -24.69
CA GLN A 34 -2.03 3.08 -25.05
C GLN A 34 -2.57 1.68 -24.73
N ALA A 35 -1.81 0.62 -25.01
CA ALA A 35 -2.20 -0.75 -24.66
C ALA A 35 -2.24 -0.98 -23.15
N ILE A 36 -1.32 -0.36 -22.41
CA ILE A 36 -1.27 -0.46 -20.94
C ILE A 36 -2.51 0.18 -20.32
N LEU A 37 -2.91 1.37 -20.80
CA LEU A 37 -4.01 2.15 -20.21
C LEU A 37 -5.39 1.79 -20.76
N GLN A 38 -5.47 1.04 -21.83
CA GLN A 38 -6.76 0.60 -22.40
C GLN A 38 -7.61 -0.08 -21.31
N ASP A 39 -8.90 0.22 -21.26
CA ASP A 39 -9.89 -0.35 -20.33
C ASP A 39 -9.64 -0.12 -18.82
N THR A 40 -8.59 0.63 -18.46
CA THR A 40 -8.28 0.92 -17.05
C THR A 40 -9.08 2.07 -16.46
N LEU A 41 -9.73 2.87 -17.29
CA LEU A 41 -10.36 4.16 -16.93
C LEU A 41 -9.39 5.14 -16.23
N ILE A 42 -8.09 4.94 -16.37
CA ILE A 42 -7.05 5.83 -15.85
C ILE A 42 -6.73 6.87 -16.92
N THR A 43 -6.90 8.14 -16.58
CA THR A 43 -6.58 9.24 -17.49
C THR A 43 -5.11 9.65 -17.42
N GLN A 44 -4.62 10.24 -18.50
CA GLN A 44 -3.26 10.80 -18.51
C GLN A 44 -3.09 11.91 -17.47
N GLU A 45 -4.13 12.67 -17.18
CA GLU A 45 -4.15 13.69 -16.15
C GLU A 45 -3.95 13.08 -14.75
N GLN A 46 -4.69 12.02 -14.42
CA GLN A 46 -4.50 11.29 -13.17
C GLN A 46 -3.08 10.74 -13.01
N LEU A 47 -2.49 10.22 -14.10
CA LEU A 47 -1.10 9.74 -14.04
C LEU A 47 -0.09 10.86 -13.85
N ASN A 48 -0.32 12.04 -14.41
CA ASN A 48 0.62 13.16 -14.31
C ASN A 48 0.46 13.93 -13.00
N HIS A 49 -0.71 13.89 -12.38
CA HIS A 49 -0.95 14.63 -11.14
C HIS A 49 -0.30 13.91 -9.95
N PRO A 50 0.58 14.57 -9.18
CA PRO A 50 1.35 13.93 -8.11
C PRO A 50 0.48 13.34 -7.01
N ASP A 51 -0.68 13.95 -6.74
CA ASP A 51 -1.58 13.63 -5.64
C ASP A 51 -2.82 12.84 -6.07
N ALA A 52 -2.90 12.46 -7.35
CA ALA A 52 -4.02 11.66 -7.82
C ALA A 52 -4.07 10.31 -7.09
N CYS A 53 -5.28 9.93 -6.72
CA CYS A 53 -5.59 8.60 -6.24
C CYS A 53 -6.41 7.85 -7.29
N LEU A 54 -6.22 6.55 -7.34
CA LEU A 54 -6.92 5.61 -8.20
C LEU A 54 -7.78 4.68 -7.35
N SER A 55 -8.86 4.18 -7.92
CA SER A 55 -9.64 3.15 -7.28
C SER A 55 -8.91 1.80 -7.29
N MET A 56 -9.26 0.92 -6.37
CA MET A 56 -8.73 -0.45 -6.36
C MET A 56 -9.00 -1.15 -7.68
N ARG A 57 -10.19 -0.97 -8.26
CA ARG A 57 -10.54 -1.52 -9.58
C ARG A 57 -9.59 -1.04 -10.68
N GLN A 58 -9.34 0.26 -10.77
CA GLN A 58 -8.42 0.81 -11.77
C GLN A 58 -7.03 0.19 -11.65
N VAL A 59 -6.53 0.07 -10.42
CA VAL A 59 -5.20 -0.52 -10.17
C VAL A 59 -5.18 -2.02 -10.43
N MET A 60 -6.22 -2.76 -10.06
CA MET A 60 -6.33 -4.19 -10.35
C MET A 60 -6.34 -4.47 -11.85
N VAL A 61 -7.16 -3.73 -12.62
CA VAL A 61 -7.21 -3.86 -14.09
C VAL A 61 -5.86 -3.53 -14.72
N LEU A 62 -5.19 -2.48 -14.22
CA LEU A 62 -3.89 -2.07 -14.71
C LEU A 62 -2.81 -3.14 -14.44
N LEU A 63 -2.69 -3.58 -13.20
CA LEU A 63 -1.65 -4.53 -12.78
C LEU A 63 -1.87 -5.92 -13.37
N GLY A 64 -3.12 -6.35 -13.53
CA GLY A 64 -3.47 -7.63 -14.15
C GLY A 64 -3.04 -7.76 -15.61
N LYS A 65 -2.70 -6.66 -16.29
CA LYS A 65 -2.21 -6.69 -17.67
C LYS A 65 -0.74 -7.10 -17.81
N ALA A 66 0.03 -7.15 -16.73
CA ALA A 66 1.47 -7.37 -16.79
C ALA A 66 1.85 -8.66 -17.53
N GLU A 67 1.32 -9.79 -17.12
CA GLU A 67 1.64 -11.10 -17.72
C GLU A 67 1.19 -11.17 -19.17
N TRP A 68 -0.03 -10.73 -19.44
CA TRP A 68 -0.62 -10.83 -20.78
C TRP A 68 0.10 -9.93 -21.81
N LEU A 69 0.38 -8.67 -21.45
CA LEU A 69 1.04 -7.73 -22.37
C LEU A 69 2.51 -8.07 -22.63
N MET A 70 3.17 -8.69 -21.67
CA MET A 70 4.59 -9.05 -21.80
C MET A 70 4.81 -10.50 -22.27
N GLY A 71 3.79 -11.38 -22.18
CA GLY A 71 3.96 -12.79 -22.45
C GLY A 71 4.93 -13.49 -21.50
N ASP A 72 5.18 -12.92 -20.32
CA ASP A 72 6.11 -13.42 -19.29
C ASP A 72 5.44 -13.43 -17.92
N GLU A 73 5.20 -14.61 -17.38
CA GLU A 73 4.58 -14.78 -16.06
C GLU A 73 5.43 -14.22 -14.90
N ARG A 74 6.71 -13.89 -15.14
CA ARG A 74 7.62 -13.29 -14.16
C ARG A 74 7.50 -11.76 -14.10
N ALA A 75 6.88 -11.14 -15.10
CA ALA A 75 6.79 -9.68 -15.20
C ALA A 75 6.17 -9.01 -13.97
N PRO A 76 5.09 -9.54 -13.35
CA PRO A 76 4.57 -8.98 -12.12
C PRO A 76 5.56 -9.00 -10.97
N PHE A 77 6.32 -10.09 -10.82
CA PHE A 77 7.35 -10.19 -9.79
C PHE A 77 8.49 -9.18 -10.02
N GLN A 78 8.96 -9.06 -11.28
CA GLN A 78 9.97 -8.08 -11.66
C GLN A 78 9.51 -6.64 -11.41
N PHE A 79 8.23 -6.34 -11.68
CA PHE A 79 7.66 -5.06 -11.32
C PHE A 79 7.65 -4.87 -9.79
N GLY A 80 7.26 -5.89 -9.04
CA GLY A 80 7.32 -5.87 -7.58
C GLY A 80 8.71 -5.53 -7.05
N GLN A 81 9.77 -6.09 -7.65
CA GLN A 81 11.15 -5.77 -7.30
C GLN A 81 11.55 -4.30 -7.57
N GLN A 82 10.80 -3.56 -8.39
CA GLN A 82 10.98 -2.12 -8.56
C GLN A 82 10.23 -1.27 -7.52
N LEU A 83 9.39 -1.91 -6.71
CA LEU A 83 8.71 -1.27 -5.59
C LEU A 83 9.58 -1.35 -4.32
N ASP A 84 10.67 -0.59 -4.35
CA ASP A 84 11.56 -0.37 -3.22
C ASP A 84 10.96 0.59 -2.18
N LEU A 85 11.66 0.85 -1.08
CA LEU A 85 11.18 1.77 -0.03
C LEU A 85 10.78 3.15 -0.56
N PRO A 86 11.58 3.82 -1.43
CA PRO A 86 11.19 5.08 -2.07
C PRO A 86 9.91 4.98 -2.92
N ALA A 87 9.64 3.82 -3.53
CA ALA A 87 8.42 3.62 -4.31
C ALA A 87 7.16 3.78 -3.47
N HIS A 88 7.30 3.49 -2.20
CA HIS A 88 6.21 3.56 -1.23
C HIS A 88 6.09 4.93 -0.54
N GLY A 89 6.88 5.92 -0.88
CA GLY A 89 6.81 7.27 -0.32
C GLY A 89 7.55 7.38 1.02
N LEU A 90 7.16 8.39 1.82
CA LEU A 90 7.86 8.71 3.06
C LEU A 90 7.80 7.62 4.14
N LEU A 91 6.78 6.80 4.14
CA LEU A 91 6.74 5.66 5.07
C LEU A 91 7.88 4.67 4.79
N GLY A 92 8.32 4.56 3.54
CA GLY A 92 9.55 3.86 3.19
C GLY A 92 10.77 4.43 3.94
N PHE A 93 10.80 5.73 4.21
CA PHE A 93 11.90 6.38 4.96
C PHE A 93 11.81 6.19 6.47
N ALA A 94 10.61 6.13 7.04
CA ALA A 94 10.44 5.85 8.47
C ALA A 94 11.00 4.48 8.88
N VAL A 95 11.15 3.60 7.90
CA VAL A 95 11.68 2.24 8.04
C VAL A 95 13.22 2.26 8.13
N LEU A 96 13.90 3.21 7.49
CA LEU A 96 15.38 3.28 7.39
C LEU A 96 16.11 3.57 8.71
N GLY A 97 15.42 4.05 9.74
CA GLY A 97 16.00 4.27 11.06
C GLY A 97 15.81 3.11 12.05
N GLN A 98 15.32 1.95 11.61
CA GLN A 98 15.05 0.83 12.49
C GLN A 98 16.20 -0.19 12.48
N GLU A 99 16.92 -0.27 13.58
CA GLU A 99 17.97 -1.27 13.77
C GLU A 99 17.43 -2.69 14.03
N ASN A 100 16.16 -2.81 14.39
CA ASN A 100 15.54 -4.09 14.69
C ASN A 100 14.82 -4.67 13.47
N PRO A 101 15.33 -5.77 12.86
CA PRO A 101 14.74 -6.37 11.65
C PRO A 101 13.27 -6.77 11.79
N ARG A 102 12.84 -7.24 12.97
CA ARG A 102 11.44 -7.63 13.22
C ARG A 102 10.50 -6.42 13.18
N ARG A 103 10.93 -5.28 13.75
CA ARG A 103 10.15 -4.04 13.69
C ARG A 103 10.11 -3.50 12.27
N LEU A 104 11.23 -3.55 11.56
CA LEU A 104 11.32 -3.18 10.16
C LEU A 104 10.30 -3.93 9.32
N ILE A 105 10.30 -5.26 9.37
CA ILE A 105 9.38 -6.10 8.60
C ILE A 105 7.92 -5.85 9.01
N GLY A 106 7.64 -5.70 10.30
CA GLY A 106 6.31 -5.34 10.77
C GLY A 106 5.81 -4.00 10.21
N MET A 107 6.69 -3.02 10.11
CA MET A 107 6.38 -1.72 9.50
C MET A 107 6.15 -1.84 7.98
N ILE A 108 6.97 -2.62 7.28
CA ILE A 108 6.80 -2.88 5.84
C ILE A 108 5.43 -3.49 5.55
N VAL A 109 5.05 -4.51 6.30
CA VAL A 109 3.75 -5.17 6.14
C VAL A 109 2.59 -4.23 6.44
N GLN A 110 2.66 -3.51 7.55
CA GLN A 110 1.63 -2.52 7.89
C GLN A 110 1.53 -1.45 6.81
N TYR A 111 2.63 -1.12 6.21
CA TYR A 111 2.75 -0.16 5.15
C TYR A 111 2.10 -0.63 3.84
N LEU A 112 2.41 -1.86 3.40
CA LEU A 112 1.82 -2.44 2.20
C LEU A 112 0.29 -2.61 2.34
N ARG A 113 -0.19 -2.94 3.54
CA ARG A 113 -1.64 -3.00 3.83
C ARG A 113 -2.37 -1.69 3.57
N VAL A 114 -1.67 -0.58 3.72
CA VAL A 114 -2.26 0.77 3.60
C VAL A 114 -2.03 1.37 2.23
N GLY A 115 -0.81 1.28 1.72
CA GLY A 115 -0.43 1.90 0.45
C GLY A 115 -0.96 1.16 -0.77
N LEU A 116 -1.11 -0.15 -0.65
CA LEU A 116 -1.62 -1.03 -1.70
C LEU A 116 -2.52 -2.12 -1.08
N PRO A 117 -3.75 -1.81 -0.65
CA PRO A 117 -4.61 -2.69 0.13
C PRO A 117 -5.31 -3.77 -0.72
N LEU A 118 -4.62 -4.34 -1.70
CA LEU A 118 -5.15 -5.36 -2.60
C LEU A 118 -5.04 -6.78 -2.04
N MET A 119 -4.12 -7.02 -1.10
CA MET A 119 -3.95 -8.29 -0.38
C MET A 119 -3.68 -8.03 1.09
N ASP A 120 -4.08 -8.94 1.96
CA ASP A 120 -3.70 -8.94 3.37
C ASP A 120 -2.46 -9.81 3.61
N MET A 121 -1.83 -9.65 4.76
CA MET A 121 -0.59 -10.32 5.13
C MET A 121 -0.64 -10.81 6.58
N GLU A 122 -0.39 -12.10 6.78
CA GLU A 122 -0.24 -12.69 8.10
C GLU A 122 1.24 -12.81 8.45
N LEU A 123 1.58 -12.32 9.64
CA LEU A 123 2.93 -12.37 10.17
C LEU A 123 3.05 -13.47 11.21
N SER A 124 4.06 -14.31 11.08
CA SER A 124 4.42 -15.29 12.10
C SER A 124 5.94 -15.44 12.20
N SER A 125 6.40 -15.94 13.34
CA SER A 125 7.82 -16.26 13.54
C SER A 125 7.96 -17.56 14.28
N THR A 126 8.91 -18.39 13.84
CA THR A 126 9.26 -19.66 14.49
C THR A 126 10.78 -19.68 14.68
N GLY A 127 11.24 -19.61 15.93
CA GLY A 127 12.65 -19.49 16.25
C GLY A 127 13.27 -18.21 15.63
N SER A 128 14.29 -18.40 14.79
CA SER A 128 14.96 -17.32 14.06
C SER A 128 14.38 -17.05 12.68
N THR A 129 13.33 -17.76 12.26
CA THR A 129 12.70 -17.59 10.93
C THR A 129 11.47 -16.72 11.03
N PHE A 130 11.38 -15.73 10.19
CA PHE A 130 10.20 -14.87 10.03
C PHE A 130 9.45 -15.26 8.76
N ARG A 131 8.12 -15.19 8.81
CA ARG A 131 7.24 -15.56 7.72
C ARG A 131 6.20 -14.49 7.48
N ILE A 132 6.00 -14.13 6.22
CA ILE A 132 4.91 -13.30 5.74
C ILE A 132 4.08 -14.13 4.77
N ARG A 133 2.83 -14.41 5.10
CA ARG A 133 1.88 -15.11 4.25
C ARG A 133 0.94 -14.10 3.62
N LEU A 134 0.71 -14.20 2.32
CA LEU A 134 -0.28 -13.38 1.61
C LEU A 134 -1.65 -14.04 1.65
N VAL A 135 -2.67 -13.22 1.91
CA VAL A 135 -4.07 -13.67 2.02
C VAL A 135 -4.94 -12.86 1.08
N ASP A 136 -5.66 -13.54 0.21
CA ASP A 136 -6.68 -12.92 -0.64
C ASP A 136 -7.97 -12.73 0.16
N THR A 137 -8.24 -11.51 0.56
CA THR A 137 -9.46 -11.12 1.29
C THR A 137 -10.56 -10.56 0.39
N TRP A 138 -10.27 -10.35 -0.91
CA TRP A 138 -11.17 -9.73 -1.88
C TRP A 138 -11.80 -10.71 -2.86
N GLY A 139 -11.29 -11.95 -2.95
CA GLY A 139 -11.70 -12.89 -3.97
C GLY A 139 -11.22 -12.49 -5.37
N LEU A 140 -9.91 -12.26 -5.49
CA LEU A 140 -9.26 -11.68 -6.67
C LEU A 140 -9.32 -12.56 -7.93
N GLY A 141 -9.72 -13.83 -7.80
CA GLY A 141 -9.81 -14.75 -8.93
C GLY A 141 -8.50 -14.85 -9.71
N ASP A 142 -8.57 -14.65 -11.03
CA ASP A 142 -7.40 -14.75 -11.93
C ASP A 142 -6.31 -13.72 -11.64
N LEU A 143 -6.66 -12.57 -11.03
CA LEU A 143 -5.69 -11.54 -10.68
C LEU A 143 -4.83 -11.92 -9.45
N ARG A 144 -5.24 -12.92 -8.67
CA ARG A 144 -4.58 -13.31 -7.44
C ARG A 144 -3.12 -13.67 -7.66
N SER A 145 -2.80 -14.50 -8.65
CA SER A 145 -1.42 -14.90 -8.95
C SER A 145 -0.54 -13.71 -9.32
N CYS A 146 -1.05 -12.83 -10.17
CA CYS A 146 -0.36 -11.61 -10.59
C CYS A 146 -0.04 -10.71 -9.39
N LEU A 147 -1.04 -10.39 -8.56
CA LEU A 147 -0.86 -9.53 -7.39
C LEU A 147 0.05 -10.17 -6.35
N THR A 148 -0.09 -11.47 -6.10
CA THR A 148 0.82 -12.22 -5.21
C THR A 148 2.28 -12.06 -5.64
N LYS A 149 2.58 -12.20 -6.93
CA LYS A 149 3.94 -12.02 -7.47
C LYS A 149 4.44 -10.59 -7.27
N ILE A 150 3.60 -9.57 -7.48
CA ILE A 150 3.96 -8.16 -7.24
C ILE A 150 4.33 -7.93 -5.76
N TYR A 151 3.51 -8.39 -4.84
CA TYR A 151 3.78 -8.26 -3.41
C TYR A 151 5.05 -8.99 -2.99
N MET A 152 5.24 -10.23 -3.44
CA MET A 152 6.43 -11.00 -3.12
C MET A 152 7.70 -10.35 -3.65
N GLY A 153 7.68 -9.82 -4.87
CA GLY A 153 8.79 -9.06 -5.45
C GLY A 153 9.13 -7.81 -4.64
N SER A 154 8.11 -7.04 -4.19
CA SER A 154 8.30 -5.86 -3.37
C SER A 154 8.82 -6.19 -1.96
N ILE A 155 8.22 -7.19 -1.30
CA ILE A 155 8.66 -7.63 0.03
C ILE A 155 10.11 -8.13 -0.04
N LEU A 156 10.45 -8.95 -1.04
CA LEU A 156 11.82 -9.39 -1.25
C LEU A 156 12.77 -8.20 -1.38
N ARG A 157 12.49 -7.28 -2.31
CA ARG A 157 13.34 -6.10 -2.58
C ARG A 157 13.59 -5.26 -1.34
N ILE A 158 12.58 -5.05 -0.51
CA ILE A 158 12.70 -4.26 0.72
C ILE A 158 13.46 -5.05 1.79
N SER A 159 13.20 -6.36 1.90
CA SER A 159 13.78 -7.22 2.93
C SER A 159 15.26 -7.56 2.69
N THR A 160 15.76 -7.44 1.45
CA THR A 160 17.20 -7.62 1.13
C THR A 160 18.12 -6.66 1.89
N GLN A 161 17.59 -5.58 2.44
CA GLN A 161 18.35 -4.65 3.26
C GLN A 161 18.68 -5.22 4.67
N VAL A 162 17.94 -6.23 5.13
CA VAL A 162 18.08 -6.78 6.48
C VAL A 162 18.31 -8.29 6.51
N CYS A 163 18.11 -8.96 5.39
CA CYS A 163 18.27 -10.41 5.25
C CYS A 163 19.00 -10.73 3.95
N SER A 164 19.75 -11.83 3.96
CA SER A 164 20.55 -12.27 2.82
C SER A 164 20.06 -13.57 2.17
N HIS A 165 19.06 -14.22 2.76
CA HIS A 165 18.53 -15.45 2.21
C HIS A 165 17.02 -15.52 2.39
N PHE A 166 16.32 -15.96 1.33
CA PHE A 166 14.86 -16.00 1.31
C PHE A 166 14.35 -17.30 0.71
N SER A 167 13.18 -17.75 1.15
CA SER A 167 12.41 -18.76 0.44
C SER A 167 11.03 -18.19 0.12
N ILE A 168 10.66 -18.21 -1.15
CA ILE A 168 9.36 -17.77 -1.64
C ILE A 168 8.58 -18.96 -2.15
N HIS A 169 7.42 -19.19 -1.55
CA HIS A 169 6.49 -20.21 -1.94
C HIS A 169 5.26 -19.58 -2.59
N PHE A 170 4.82 -20.15 -3.71
CA PHE A 170 3.56 -19.81 -4.36
C PHE A 170 2.61 -21.00 -4.33
N ASP A 171 1.36 -20.80 -3.98
CA ASP A 171 0.32 -21.83 -3.92
C ASP A 171 -0.37 -22.10 -5.27
N PHE A 172 0.24 -21.61 -6.35
CA PHE A 172 -0.17 -21.87 -7.72
C PHE A 172 1.02 -22.40 -8.55
N PRO A 173 0.75 -23.08 -9.68
CA PRO A 173 1.81 -23.63 -10.55
C PRO A 173 2.54 -22.52 -11.33
N THR A 174 3.67 -22.84 -11.90
CA THR A 174 4.40 -22.03 -12.88
C THR A 174 4.43 -22.74 -14.23
N GLN A 175 4.38 -21.97 -15.31
CA GLN A 175 4.59 -22.48 -16.68
C GLN A 175 6.09 -22.59 -17.02
N LEU A 176 6.92 -21.82 -16.34
CA LEU A 176 8.37 -21.83 -16.46
C LEU A 176 8.98 -22.80 -15.44
N GLY A 177 10.14 -23.39 -15.78
CA GLY A 177 10.90 -24.14 -14.78
C GLY A 177 11.44 -23.24 -13.66
N VAL A 178 11.54 -23.77 -12.43
CA VAL A 178 12.01 -23.03 -11.25
C VAL A 178 13.36 -22.33 -11.48
N ARG A 179 14.24 -22.91 -12.30
CA ARG A 179 15.54 -22.31 -12.67
C ARG A 179 15.41 -20.90 -13.28
N HIS A 180 14.33 -20.62 -14.00
CA HIS A 180 14.09 -19.29 -14.59
C HIS A 180 13.68 -18.27 -13.52
N TRP A 181 13.08 -18.72 -12.42
CA TRP A 181 12.74 -17.89 -11.27
C TRP A 181 13.96 -17.60 -10.41
N ASN A 182 14.84 -18.59 -10.19
CA ASN A 182 16.07 -18.42 -9.42
C ASN A 182 17.01 -17.38 -10.07
N GLN A 183 16.88 -17.11 -11.37
CA GLN A 183 17.62 -16.04 -12.05
C GLN A 183 17.14 -14.62 -11.68
N LEU A 184 16.00 -14.48 -11.02
CA LEU A 184 15.45 -13.17 -10.61
C LEU A 184 16.04 -12.67 -9.28
N ALA A 185 16.60 -13.57 -8.47
CA ALA A 185 17.19 -13.24 -7.18
C ALA A 185 18.17 -14.37 -6.76
N ASP A 186 19.45 -14.05 -6.65
CA ASP A 186 20.52 -15.02 -6.38
C ASP A 186 20.41 -15.69 -5.00
N ASP A 187 19.89 -14.97 -3.99
CA ASP A 187 19.74 -15.43 -2.61
C ASP A 187 18.30 -15.86 -2.28
N CYS A 188 17.56 -16.36 -3.26
CA CYS A 188 16.14 -16.69 -3.08
C CYS A 188 15.80 -18.05 -3.69
N ASP A 189 15.24 -18.96 -2.86
CA ASP A 189 14.69 -20.22 -3.31
C ASP A 189 13.21 -20.07 -3.64
N PHE A 190 12.80 -20.51 -4.84
CA PHE A 190 11.41 -20.47 -5.28
C PHE A 190 10.78 -21.87 -5.27
N GLN A 191 9.56 -21.95 -4.75
CA GLN A 191 8.73 -23.14 -4.80
C GLN A 191 7.33 -22.80 -5.29
N PHE A 192 6.76 -23.66 -6.14
CA PHE A 192 5.40 -23.52 -6.68
C PHE A 192 4.53 -24.69 -6.23
N SER A 193 3.22 -24.51 -6.37
CA SER A 193 2.22 -25.50 -5.91
C SER A 193 2.38 -25.84 -4.42
N ALA A 194 2.82 -24.89 -3.62
CA ALA A 194 2.91 -24.99 -2.17
C ALA A 194 1.52 -24.83 -1.52
N PRO A 195 1.36 -25.19 -0.24
CA PRO A 195 0.09 -25.01 0.46
C PRO A 195 -0.36 -23.56 0.61
N TYR A 196 0.60 -22.64 0.65
CA TYR A 196 0.36 -21.20 0.84
C TYR A 196 1.34 -20.36 0.04
N SER A 197 0.90 -19.13 -0.33
CA SER A 197 1.82 -18.13 -0.86
C SER A 197 2.45 -17.36 0.28
N GLU A 198 3.75 -17.60 0.51
CA GLU A 198 4.47 -16.99 1.65
C GLU A 198 5.95 -16.76 1.33
N ILE A 199 6.54 -15.78 2.00
CA ILE A 199 7.97 -15.56 2.01
C ILE A 199 8.50 -15.79 3.42
N THR A 200 9.59 -16.54 3.50
CA THR A 200 10.30 -16.80 4.76
C THR A 200 11.73 -16.28 4.68
N MET A 201 12.22 -15.77 5.80
CA MET A 201 13.56 -15.20 5.91
C MET A 201 14.14 -15.45 7.31
N PRO A 202 15.46 -15.72 7.43
CA PRO A 202 16.13 -15.84 8.72
C PRO A 202 16.31 -14.43 9.32
N LEU A 203 15.98 -14.27 10.59
CA LEU A 203 16.28 -13.07 11.37
C LEU A 203 17.53 -13.30 12.22
N SER A 204 18.64 -13.54 11.59
CA SER A 204 19.94 -13.52 12.26
C SER A 204 20.42 -12.08 12.30
N GLY A 205 20.83 -11.59 13.48
CA GLY A 205 21.19 -10.20 13.73
C GLY A 205 22.37 -9.68 12.91
N SER A 206 22.18 -9.50 11.62
CA SER A 206 23.13 -8.81 10.77
C SER A 206 22.81 -7.31 10.78
N PRO A 207 23.82 -6.44 10.87
CA PRO A 207 23.62 -5.00 10.76
C PRO A 207 23.06 -4.65 9.38
N ILE A 208 22.21 -3.64 9.34
CA ILE A 208 21.68 -3.05 8.11
C ILE A 208 22.86 -2.68 7.21
N ARG A 209 22.90 -3.22 5.99
CA ARG A 209 23.89 -2.80 4.99
C ARG A 209 23.56 -1.38 4.55
N SER A 210 24.44 -0.45 4.92
CA SER A 210 24.29 0.99 4.65
C SER A 210 24.80 1.46 3.28
N ASP A 211 24.98 0.55 2.32
CA ASP A 211 25.66 0.86 1.06
C ASP A 211 24.73 1.44 -0.04
N ASP A 212 23.54 1.87 0.31
CA ASP A 212 22.62 2.42 -0.69
C ASP A 212 22.83 3.93 -0.86
N ALA A 213 23.48 4.33 -1.97
CA ALA A 213 23.65 5.74 -2.39
C ALA A 213 22.33 6.50 -2.44
N GLY A 214 21.20 5.79 -2.58
CA GLY A 214 19.85 6.32 -2.43
C GLY A 214 19.55 6.86 -1.03
N LEU A 215 20.04 6.20 0.00
CA LEU A 215 19.87 6.61 1.40
C LEU A 215 20.65 7.89 1.71
N GLU A 216 21.92 8.00 1.29
CA GLU A 216 22.72 9.21 1.48
C GLU A 216 22.12 10.43 0.74
N PHE A 217 21.65 10.25 -0.47
CA PHE A 217 20.96 11.29 -1.23
C PHE A 217 19.72 11.80 -0.50
N LEU A 218 18.95 10.93 0.13
CA LEU A 218 17.71 11.27 0.82
C LEU A 218 17.95 11.88 2.19
N LEU A 219 18.95 11.41 2.93
CA LEU A 219 19.41 12.02 4.20
C LEU A 219 20.00 13.41 3.95
N ALA A 220 20.73 13.60 2.84
CA ALA A 220 21.23 14.91 2.44
C ALA A 220 20.09 15.88 2.11
N ARG A 221 19.02 15.40 1.47
CA ARG A 221 17.84 16.21 1.13
C ARG A 221 16.99 16.57 2.35
N SER A 222 16.96 15.72 3.38
CA SER A 222 16.24 16.01 4.63
C SER A 222 16.94 17.08 5.50
N ARG A 223 18.20 17.38 5.24
CA ARG A 223 19.01 18.35 6.00
C ARG A 223 19.01 19.77 5.43
N LEU A 224 18.38 20.01 4.28
CA LEU A 224 18.32 21.34 3.68
C LEU A 224 17.13 22.15 4.22
N PRO A 225 17.35 23.28 4.91
CA PRO A 225 16.30 24.20 5.29
C PRO A 225 15.88 24.99 4.04
N SER A 226 14.85 24.54 3.34
CA SER A 226 14.32 25.23 2.17
C SER A 226 13.03 25.96 2.53
N LYS A 227 12.88 27.20 2.06
CA LYS A 227 11.58 27.88 2.07
C LYS A 227 10.59 27.07 1.26
N PRO A 228 9.36 26.86 1.74
CA PRO A 228 8.39 26.02 1.06
C PRO A 228 8.00 26.62 -0.30
N THR A 229 8.27 25.86 -1.36
CA THR A 229 7.72 26.10 -2.70
C THR A 229 6.36 25.40 -2.82
N ALA A 230 5.52 25.78 -3.79
CA ALA A 230 4.18 25.19 -3.97
C ALA A 230 4.19 23.66 -4.07
N GLY A 231 5.26 23.04 -4.56
CA GLY A 231 5.45 21.58 -4.58
C GLY A 231 5.63 20.95 -3.20
N GLN A 232 6.23 21.66 -2.24
CA GLN A 232 6.44 21.15 -0.87
C GLN A 232 5.17 21.15 -0.03
N GLN A 233 4.24 22.06 -0.28
CA GLN A 233 2.95 22.11 0.40
C GLN A 233 2.11 20.88 0.05
N HIS A 234 2.10 20.49 -1.22
CA HIS A 234 1.45 19.28 -1.71
C HIS A 234 2.10 18.00 -1.15
N GLU A 235 3.41 17.97 -1.09
CA GLU A 235 4.16 16.87 -0.49
C GLU A 235 3.79 16.69 0.99
N THR A 236 3.66 17.78 1.76
CA THR A 236 3.23 17.72 3.17
C THR A 236 1.82 17.14 3.32
N VAL A 237 0.88 17.50 2.45
CA VAL A 237 -0.50 16.94 2.48
C VAL A 237 -0.46 15.43 2.26
N MET A 238 0.31 14.95 1.28
CA MET A 238 0.44 13.51 1.02
C MET A 238 1.06 12.78 2.18
N GLN A 239 2.10 13.34 2.78
CA GLN A 239 2.77 12.80 3.96
C GLN A 239 1.81 12.65 5.14
N VAL A 240 1.03 13.70 5.41
CA VAL A 240 0.03 13.69 6.49
C VAL A 240 -1.06 12.66 6.19
N ARG A 241 -1.55 12.61 4.95
CA ARG A 241 -2.56 11.63 4.52
C ARG A 241 -2.04 10.19 4.71
N GLU A 242 -0.83 9.91 4.27
CA GLU A 242 -0.17 8.61 4.46
C GLU A 242 -0.04 8.24 5.95
N MET A 243 0.37 9.18 6.80
CA MET A 243 0.50 8.93 8.25
C MET A 243 -0.84 8.63 8.92
N ILE A 244 -1.91 9.31 8.52
CA ILE A 244 -3.26 9.03 9.04
C ILE A 244 -3.75 7.67 8.53
N MET A 245 -3.55 7.38 7.24
CA MET A 245 -3.95 6.11 6.62
C MET A 245 -3.24 4.92 7.24
N SER A 246 -1.97 5.06 7.62
CA SER A 246 -1.21 3.96 8.24
C SER A 246 -1.77 3.51 9.59
N GLN A 247 -2.53 4.36 10.28
CA GLN A 247 -3.10 4.07 11.59
C GLN A 247 -4.39 4.87 11.82
N PRO A 248 -5.49 4.61 11.09
CA PRO A 248 -6.70 5.42 11.15
C PRO A 248 -7.36 5.44 12.53
N GLY A 249 -7.10 4.43 13.36
CA GLY A 249 -7.63 4.28 14.72
C GLY A 249 -6.73 4.76 15.85
N ARG A 250 -5.45 5.11 15.59
CA ARG A 250 -4.59 5.62 16.66
C ARG A 250 -4.76 7.13 16.85
N PRO A 251 -4.52 7.65 18.07
CA PRO A 251 -4.53 9.09 18.31
C PRO A 251 -3.41 9.78 17.54
N CYS A 252 -3.69 10.04 16.26
CA CYS A 252 -2.83 10.82 15.39
C CYS A 252 -3.16 12.29 15.68
N THR A 253 -2.23 12.99 16.32
CA THR A 253 -2.37 14.42 16.62
C THR A 253 -1.50 15.24 15.68
N THR A 254 -1.88 16.50 15.45
CA THR A 254 -1.08 17.45 14.67
C THR A 254 0.35 17.52 15.18
N ASP A 255 0.55 17.45 16.52
CA ASP A 255 1.87 17.54 17.15
C ASP A 255 2.73 16.30 16.88
N ASN A 256 2.11 15.11 16.89
CA ASN A 256 2.82 13.87 16.58
C ASN A 256 3.25 13.82 15.11
N ILE A 257 2.41 14.28 14.21
CA ILE A 257 2.74 14.36 12.78
C ILE A 257 3.81 15.41 12.51
N ALA A 258 3.66 16.61 13.08
CA ALA A 258 4.63 17.68 12.92
C ALA A 258 6.02 17.26 13.39
N ARG A 259 6.12 16.56 14.53
CA ARG A 259 7.37 15.99 15.06
C ARG A 259 7.98 14.95 14.10
N ARG A 260 7.15 14.11 13.47
CA ARG A 260 7.61 13.09 12.51
C ARG A 260 8.10 13.70 11.19
N LEU A 261 7.55 14.86 10.82
CA LEU A 261 7.93 15.62 9.63
C LEU A 261 9.08 16.61 9.92
N ASP A 262 9.58 16.66 11.15
CA ASP A 262 10.60 17.60 11.61
C ASP A 262 10.23 19.07 11.34
N ILE A 263 8.96 19.40 11.51
CA ILE A 263 8.43 20.76 11.38
C ILE A 263 7.61 21.15 12.61
N SER A 264 7.39 22.45 12.80
CA SER A 264 6.52 22.91 13.89
C SER A 264 5.04 22.58 13.61
N PRO A 265 4.20 22.38 14.64
CA PRO A 265 2.74 22.24 14.45
C PRO A 265 2.11 23.46 13.78
N ARG A 266 2.69 24.64 13.94
CA ARG A 266 2.28 25.89 13.26
C ARG A 266 2.58 25.79 11.77
N SER A 267 3.79 25.36 11.40
CA SER A 267 4.20 25.19 10.00
C SER A 267 3.33 24.14 9.31
N LEU A 268 3.06 23.02 10.00
CA LEU A 268 2.18 21.98 9.47
C LEU A 268 0.78 22.52 9.15
N ARG A 269 0.15 23.26 10.08
CA ARG A 269 -1.15 23.88 9.83
C ARG A 269 -1.11 24.86 8.66
N GLN A 270 -0.04 25.64 8.55
CA GLN A 270 0.13 26.62 7.47
C GLN A 270 0.28 25.91 6.11
N HIS A 271 1.05 24.83 6.01
CA HIS A 271 1.20 24.04 4.77
C HIS A 271 -0.13 23.42 4.36
N LEU A 272 -0.87 22.81 5.29
CA LEU A 272 -2.18 22.24 5.00
C LEU A 272 -3.20 23.29 4.57
N ALA A 273 -3.24 24.44 5.25
CA ALA A 273 -4.14 25.54 4.90
C ALA A 273 -3.80 26.13 3.52
N ALA A 274 -2.54 26.28 3.18
CA ALA A 274 -2.08 26.74 1.87
C ALA A 274 -2.45 25.77 0.74
N ALA A 275 -2.58 24.46 1.07
CA ALA A 275 -3.08 23.42 0.17
C ALA A 275 -4.62 23.29 0.19
N GLY A 276 -5.34 24.21 0.83
CA GLY A 276 -6.81 24.22 0.89
C GLY A 276 -7.43 23.15 1.79
N THR A 277 -6.66 22.55 2.73
CA THR A 277 -7.14 21.51 3.61
C THR A 277 -6.70 21.72 5.08
N SER A 278 -7.10 20.82 5.96
CA SER A 278 -6.69 20.79 7.36
C SER A 278 -6.46 19.37 7.81
N PHE A 279 -5.68 19.18 8.88
CA PHE A 279 -5.46 17.87 9.49
C PHE A 279 -6.78 17.17 9.84
N ARG A 280 -7.75 17.92 10.35
CA ARG A 280 -9.08 17.38 10.69
C ARG A 280 -9.81 16.87 9.45
N GLN A 281 -9.83 17.66 8.37
CA GLN A 281 -10.46 17.27 7.11
C GLN A 281 -9.83 15.98 6.55
N LEU A 282 -8.51 15.93 6.44
CA LEU A 282 -7.81 14.74 5.95
C LEU A 282 -8.09 13.49 6.80
N ARG A 283 -8.10 13.65 8.11
CA ARG A 283 -8.41 12.54 9.03
C ARG A 283 -9.85 12.07 8.88
N ASP A 284 -10.78 13.01 8.79
CA ASP A 284 -12.22 12.71 8.71
C ASP A 284 -12.55 12.06 7.36
N GLU A 285 -11.96 12.53 6.23
CA GLU A 285 -12.05 11.90 4.91
C GLU A 285 -11.56 10.44 4.93
N ILE A 286 -10.40 10.21 5.54
CA ILE A 286 -9.79 8.87 5.62
C ILE A 286 -10.66 7.96 6.49
N ARG A 287 -11.16 8.44 7.63
CA ARG A 287 -12.04 7.67 8.52
C ARG A 287 -13.39 7.34 7.88
N GLU A 288 -13.99 8.30 7.18
CA GLU A 288 -15.21 8.07 6.40
C GLU A 288 -15.02 6.96 5.40
N HIS A 289 -13.90 7.04 4.68
CA HIS A 289 -13.54 6.07 3.66
C HIS A 289 -13.40 4.64 4.22
N PHE A 290 -12.60 4.45 5.27
CA PHE A 290 -12.47 3.14 5.92
C PHE A 290 -13.76 2.67 6.57
N ALA A 291 -14.56 3.60 7.13
CA ALA A 291 -15.87 3.27 7.67
C ALA A 291 -16.78 2.68 6.58
N THR A 292 -16.85 3.34 5.44
CA THR A 292 -17.67 2.90 4.30
C THR A 292 -17.20 1.51 3.82
N LEU A 293 -15.89 1.29 3.68
CA LEU A 293 -15.32 -0.01 3.36
C LEU A 293 -15.79 -1.11 4.33
N TYR A 294 -15.62 -0.88 5.63
CA TYR A 294 -16.04 -1.86 6.63
C TYR A 294 -17.55 -2.11 6.61
N LEU A 295 -18.36 -1.08 6.35
CA LEU A 295 -19.81 -1.18 6.32
C LEU A 295 -20.32 -1.94 5.09
N THR A 296 -19.72 -1.70 3.93
CA THR A 296 -20.15 -2.28 2.65
C THR A 296 -19.61 -3.68 2.42
N ASP A 297 -18.37 -3.97 2.83
CA ASP A 297 -17.67 -5.17 2.38
C ASP A 297 -17.43 -6.20 3.47
N THR A 298 -17.66 -5.84 4.75
CA THR A 298 -17.43 -6.75 5.87
C THR A 298 -18.67 -6.93 6.76
N SER A 299 -18.68 -8.01 7.54
CA SER A 299 -19.67 -8.24 8.61
C SER A 299 -19.19 -7.74 9.98
N VAL A 300 -18.08 -7.01 10.05
CA VAL A 300 -17.51 -6.50 11.32
C VAL A 300 -18.56 -5.67 12.09
N PRO A 301 -18.79 -5.93 13.39
CA PRO A 301 -19.72 -5.17 14.21
C PRO A 301 -19.43 -3.66 14.21
N LEU A 302 -20.45 -2.83 14.32
CA LEU A 302 -20.30 -1.36 14.31
C LEU A 302 -19.40 -0.86 15.45
N GLU A 303 -19.48 -1.49 16.61
CA GLU A 303 -18.61 -1.21 17.76
C GLU A 303 -17.13 -1.46 17.42
N SER A 304 -16.84 -2.61 16.79
CA SER A 304 -15.48 -2.93 16.35
C SER A 304 -14.96 -2.01 15.24
N ILE A 305 -15.85 -1.52 14.37
CA ILE A 305 -15.49 -0.50 13.37
C ILE A 305 -15.14 0.82 14.06
N ALA A 306 -15.94 1.24 15.06
CA ALA A 306 -15.68 2.44 15.84
C ALA A 306 -14.30 2.38 16.50
N ASP A 307 -13.98 1.27 17.15
CA ASP A 307 -12.68 1.02 17.79
C ASP A 307 -11.52 1.06 16.77
N LYS A 308 -11.66 0.33 15.65
CA LYS A 308 -10.67 0.31 14.55
C LYS A 308 -10.39 1.70 13.96
N LEU A 309 -11.38 2.59 13.96
CA LEU A 309 -11.27 3.96 13.47
C LEU A 309 -10.90 4.97 14.56
N GLY A 310 -10.69 4.52 15.80
CA GLY A 310 -10.24 5.33 16.93
C GLY A 310 -11.31 6.25 17.49
N PHE A 311 -12.57 5.80 17.49
CA PHE A 311 -13.66 6.42 18.23
C PHE A 311 -13.76 5.81 19.63
N SER A 312 -14.15 6.62 20.60
CA SER A 312 -14.33 6.18 21.98
C SER A 312 -15.50 5.18 22.16
N ASP A 313 -16.48 5.27 21.25
CA ASP A 313 -17.71 4.49 21.30
C ASP A 313 -18.43 4.49 19.95
N GLN A 314 -19.37 3.53 19.78
CA GLN A 314 -20.18 3.41 18.57
C GLN A 314 -21.07 4.65 18.32
N ALA A 315 -21.53 5.33 19.35
CA ALA A 315 -22.41 6.49 19.20
C ALA A 315 -21.64 7.69 18.62
N SER A 316 -20.39 7.90 19.06
CA SER A 316 -19.47 8.90 18.51
C SER A 316 -19.14 8.62 17.05
N PHE A 317 -18.87 7.37 16.72
CA PHE A 317 -18.68 6.94 15.32
C PHE A 317 -19.94 7.20 14.48
N THR A 318 -21.12 6.82 14.97
CA THR A 318 -22.38 7.00 14.24
C THR A 318 -22.66 8.48 13.96
N ARG A 319 -22.44 9.36 14.93
CA ARG A 319 -22.60 10.82 14.75
C ARG A 319 -21.62 11.37 13.70
N ALA A 320 -20.35 10.96 13.78
CA ALA A 320 -19.33 11.39 12.83
C ALA A 320 -19.67 10.92 11.41
N TYR A 321 -19.96 9.65 11.24
CA TYR A 321 -20.30 9.07 9.95
C TYR A 321 -21.52 9.74 9.30
N ARG A 322 -22.57 9.98 10.11
CA ARG A 322 -23.75 10.72 9.63
C ARG A 322 -23.41 12.16 9.25
N SER A 323 -22.50 12.81 9.96
CA SER A 323 -22.03 14.16 9.62
C SER A 323 -21.28 14.19 8.29
N TRP A 324 -20.54 13.14 7.94
CA TRP A 324 -19.77 13.03 6.71
C TRP A 324 -20.64 12.68 5.50
N THR A 325 -21.51 11.66 5.66
CA THR A 325 -22.22 11.01 4.53
C THR A 325 -23.71 11.36 4.44
N GLY A 326 -24.29 12.00 5.48
CA GLY A 326 -25.73 12.24 5.60
C GLY A 326 -26.55 11.02 6.05
N THR A 327 -25.97 9.81 6.09
CA THR A 327 -26.64 8.56 6.43
C THR A 327 -26.03 7.90 7.68
N THR A 328 -26.75 6.98 8.32
CA THR A 328 -26.17 6.25 9.46
C THR A 328 -25.43 4.98 9.00
N PRO A 329 -24.40 4.53 9.76
CA PRO A 329 -23.74 3.26 9.48
C PRO A 329 -24.70 2.06 9.44
N GLY A 330 -25.75 2.09 10.27
CA GLY A 330 -26.78 1.05 10.31
C GLY A 330 -27.65 1.02 9.05
N ASP A 331 -27.93 2.18 8.45
CA ASP A 331 -28.69 2.29 7.21
C ASP A 331 -27.89 1.73 6.03
N VAL A 332 -26.62 2.13 5.91
CA VAL A 332 -25.71 1.60 4.88
C VAL A 332 -25.64 0.08 4.95
N ARG A 333 -25.50 -0.48 6.15
CA ARG A 333 -25.43 -1.93 6.34
C ARG A 333 -26.76 -2.65 6.04
N ARG A 334 -27.92 -2.03 6.30
CA ARG A 334 -29.21 -2.58 5.93
C ARG A 334 -29.44 -2.62 4.42
N GLN A 335 -29.07 -1.57 3.73
CA GLN A 335 -29.15 -1.51 2.27
C GLN A 335 -28.37 -2.64 1.58
N ARG A 336 -27.22 -3.04 2.16
CA ARG A 336 -26.46 -4.20 1.66
C ARG A 336 -27.18 -5.55 1.83
N ARG A 337 -28.03 -5.69 2.87
CA ARG A 337 -28.74 -6.95 3.20
C ARG A 337 -30.03 -7.18 2.40
N LEU A 338 -30.48 -6.19 1.66
CA LEU A 338 -31.63 -6.32 0.79
C LEU A 338 -31.14 -6.83 -0.58
N PRO A 339 -31.43 -8.10 -0.97
CA PRO A 339 -31.17 -8.54 -2.33
C PRO A 339 -32.10 -7.73 -3.24
N GLY A 340 -31.52 -7.06 -4.26
CA GLY A 340 -32.27 -6.49 -5.37
C GLY A 340 -32.78 -7.58 -6.30
#